data_36e9b4a46865ee61f5115e529dccda49
#
_entry.id   36e9b4a46865ee61f5115e529dccda49
#
_cell.length_a   1.000
_cell.length_b   1.000
_cell.length_c   1.000
_cell.angle_alpha   90.00
_cell.angle_beta   90.00
_cell.angle_gamma   90.00
#
_symmetry.space_group_name_H-M   'P 1'
#
loop_
_entity.id
_entity.type
_entity.pdbx_description
1 polymer ?
#
loop_
_entity_poly.entity_id
_entity_poly.type
_entity_poly.pdbx_seq_one_letter_code
_entity_poly.pdbx_strand_id
1 'polypeptide(L)'
;MKKLFSFVYACVLALGIQAADINNYDALYENLPFKMEKVTRPQFPSNEVNLKDFGAIGDGSTLCTDAFRKAIDALAQKGGGKLVVPQGVWFTGPITLKSNINLHIEKGGIILFSADVNLYPLVETSFEGLDTRRCQSPISGRNLENVAITGQGAIDGNGEYWRPLKKAKVTSAQWKAITSRGGAFKNPNYWFPSEAALKADAKGAGMNVPLGITTEEGWNEVKDYLRPVMVSLISCKNVWLNGVIFQNSPAWNIHPLMCENVLIEDVLVRNPSFAQNGDGLDLESCKNSLIVNSTFDVGDDGICIKSGKDADGRNRGVACENVIVDGCTVFKGHGGFVVGSEMSGGVKNVMVTNCQFHGTDVGLRFKSARGRGGVVENIYIKDMSMFDIQTDVVTFDLYYGGKSAVEVLNDGDQKKQQEVDMKKVDETTPAFRNIDINHVICRGARRAAYFNGLPEMPVQNISIKDMEVNNAEQGIVINRTEGVTLENIKVSAKTHTFDAKNSKNVTVNGKKYKKIDEKGITLDF
;
A
#
# COMPACT_ATOMS: atom_id res chain seq x y z
N MET A 1 -46.38 72.47 -1.21
CA MET A 1 -46.13 71.16 -0.66
C MET A 1 -45.42 70.32 -1.75
N LYS A 2 -44.11 70.28 -1.73
CA LYS A 2 -43.29 69.47 -2.67
C LYS A 2 -42.71 68.30 -1.90
N LYS A 3 -43.05 67.08 -2.30
CA LYS A 3 -42.44 65.81 -1.74
C LYS A 3 -41.13 65.52 -2.45
N LEU A 4 -40.09 65.54 -1.68
CA LEU A 4 -38.74 65.12 -2.11
C LEU A 4 -38.68 63.57 -2.05
N PHE A 5 -38.44 62.92 -3.18
CA PHE A 5 -38.11 61.48 -3.23
C PHE A 5 -36.58 61.35 -3.22
N SER A 6 -36.03 60.82 -2.14
CA SER A 6 -34.64 60.41 -2.08
C SER A 6 -34.50 58.98 -2.62
N PHE A 7 -33.75 58.81 -3.69
CA PHE A 7 -33.27 57.50 -4.19
C PHE A 7 -32.00 57.12 -3.42
N VAL A 8 -32.08 56.05 -2.64
CA VAL A 8 -30.91 55.43 -2.05
C VAL A 8 -30.42 54.36 -3.02
N TYR A 9 -29.28 54.60 -3.63
CA TYR A 9 -28.53 53.57 -4.39
C TYR A 9 -27.83 52.66 -3.40
N ALA A 10 -28.28 51.42 -3.24
CA ALA A 10 -27.58 50.37 -2.54
C ALA A 10 -26.56 49.73 -3.50
N CYS A 11 -25.28 50.08 -3.35
CA CYS A 11 -24.19 49.34 -3.97
C CYS A 11 -24.07 47.98 -3.27
N VAL A 12 -24.53 46.93 -3.90
CA VAL A 12 -24.21 45.56 -3.52
C VAL A 12 -22.81 45.27 -4.02
N LEU A 13 -21.82 45.40 -3.14
CA LEU A 13 -20.49 44.82 -3.33
C LEU A 13 -20.65 43.30 -3.28
N ALA A 14 -20.69 42.66 -4.44
CA ALA A 14 -20.51 41.24 -4.57
C ALA A 14 -19.04 40.94 -4.23
N LEU A 15 -18.75 40.65 -2.97
CA LEU A 15 -17.55 39.94 -2.57
C LEU A 15 -17.64 38.54 -3.18
N GLY A 16 -16.98 38.35 -4.31
CA GLY A 16 -16.70 37.03 -4.84
C GLY A 16 -15.83 36.29 -3.81
N ILE A 17 -16.49 35.52 -2.96
CA ILE A 17 -15.79 34.47 -2.23
C ILE A 17 -15.38 33.47 -3.31
N GLN A 18 -14.14 33.58 -3.80
CA GLN A 18 -13.50 32.44 -4.46
C GLN A 18 -13.57 31.33 -3.44
N ALA A 19 -14.35 30.29 -3.75
CA ALA A 19 -14.26 29.04 -3.02
C ALA A 19 -12.78 28.66 -3.03
N ALA A 20 -12.15 28.65 -1.86
CA ALA A 20 -10.81 28.13 -1.72
C ALA A 20 -10.82 26.75 -2.39
N ASP A 21 -9.86 26.50 -3.26
CA ASP A 21 -9.72 25.17 -3.88
C ASP A 21 -9.47 24.19 -2.72
N ILE A 22 -10.52 23.45 -2.34
CA ILE A 22 -10.55 22.58 -1.16
C ILE A 22 -9.44 21.53 -1.25
N ASN A 23 -8.85 21.36 -2.43
CA ASN A 23 -7.81 20.39 -2.76
C ASN A 23 -6.47 21.07 -3.11
N ASN A 24 -6.17 22.21 -2.53
CA ASN A 24 -4.84 22.81 -2.62
C ASN A 24 -3.94 22.19 -1.52
N TYR A 25 -2.96 21.41 -1.94
CA TYR A 25 -1.99 20.75 -1.06
C TYR A 25 -0.66 21.52 -0.92
N ASP A 26 -0.60 22.77 -1.31
CA ASP A 26 0.62 23.58 -1.29
C ASP A 26 1.28 23.62 0.08
N ALA A 27 0.48 23.69 1.14
CA ALA A 27 0.97 23.69 2.52
C ALA A 27 1.77 22.41 2.90
N LEU A 28 1.52 21.29 2.25
CA LEU A 28 2.25 20.04 2.51
C LEU A 28 3.71 20.09 2.01
N TYR A 29 4.02 21.01 1.10
CA TYR A 29 5.36 21.21 0.56
C TYR A 29 6.15 22.26 1.34
N GLU A 30 5.49 23.01 2.24
CA GLU A 30 6.15 23.98 3.09
C GLU A 30 6.95 23.27 4.19
N ASN A 31 8.20 23.68 4.37
CA ASN A 31 9.07 23.14 5.42
C ASN A 31 9.33 21.62 5.33
N LEU A 32 9.23 21.02 4.14
CA LEU A 32 9.67 19.64 3.95
C LEU A 32 11.16 19.50 4.29
N PRO A 33 11.56 18.43 5.00
CA PRO A 33 12.97 18.19 5.33
C PRO A 33 13.80 17.72 4.12
N PHE A 34 13.19 17.63 2.95
CA PHE A 34 13.84 17.26 1.69
C PHE A 34 13.23 18.08 0.52
N LYS A 35 13.94 18.11 -0.60
CA LYS A 35 13.45 18.77 -1.81
C LYS A 35 12.58 17.82 -2.62
N MET A 36 11.42 18.29 -3.04
CA MET A 36 10.46 17.56 -3.85
C MET A 36 9.76 18.51 -4.81
N GLU A 37 9.51 18.08 -6.03
CA GLU A 37 8.65 18.80 -6.98
C GLU A 37 7.19 18.62 -6.57
N LYS A 38 6.38 19.67 -6.77
CA LYS A 38 4.94 19.59 -6.47
C LYS A 38 4.25 18.65 -7.45
N VAL A 39 3.51 17.70 -6.92
CA VAL A 39 2.66 16.82 -7.71
C VAL A 39 1.38 17.58 -8.06
N THR A 40 1.02 17.59 -9.33
CA THR A 40 -0.16 18.31 -9.84
C THR A 40 -1.10 17.38 -10.58
N ARG A 41 -2.38 17.76 -10.63
CA ARG A 41 -3.38 17.03 -11.40
C ARG A 41 -3.10 17.19 -12.90
N PRO A 42 -3.06 16.09 -13.68
CA PRO A 42 -2.90 16.18 -15.12
C PRO A 42 -4.10 16.88 -15.77
N GLN A 43 -3.82 17.59 -16.87
CA GLN A 43 -4.84 18.20 -17.69
C GLN A 43 -5.17 17.28 -18.87
N PHE A 44 -6.43 17.22 -19.24
CA PHE A 44 -6.91 16.37 -20.33
C PHE A 44 -7.55 17.21 -21.44
N PRO A 45 -7.48 16.77 -22.71
CA PRO A 45 -8.29 17.36 -23.77
C PRO A 45 -9.77 17.36 -23.40
N SER A 46 -10.52 18.37 -23.88
CA SER A 46 -11.94 18.55 -23.56
C SER A 46 -12.88 17.53 -24.22
N ASN A 47 -12.33 16.53 -24.92
CA ASN A 47 -13.15 15.47 -25.50
C ASN A 47 -13.78 14.63 -24.40
N GLU A 48 -15.05 14.29 -24.57
CA GLU A 48 -15.80 13.41 -23.68
C GLU A 48 -16.61 12.42 -24.49
N VAL A 49 -16.65 11.18 -24.05
CA VAL A 49 -17.50 10.13 -24.61
C VAL A 49 -18.17 9.32 -23.50
N ASN A 50 -19.38 8.85 -23.75
CA ASN A 50 -20.11 7.99 -22.83
C ASN A 50 -19.93 6.52 -23.25
N LEU A 51 -19.68 5.64 -22.29
CA LEU A 51 -19.48 4.21 -22.56
C LEU A 51 -20.66 3.57 -23.29
N LYS A 52 -21.88 4.02 -23.03
CA LYS A 52 -23.12 3.55 -23.70
C LYS A 52 -23.09 3.77 -25.21
N ASP A 53 -22.44 4.84 -25.68
CA ASP A 53 -22.36 5.18 -27.11
C ASP A 53 -21.56 4.12 -27.91
N PHE A 54 -20.82 3.26 -27.22
CA PHE A 54 -20.04 2.17 -27.81
C PHE A 54 -20.70 0.79 -27.67
N GLY A 55 -21.97 0.75 -27.31
CA GLY A 55 -22.76 -0.46 -27.21
C GLY A 55 -22.64 -1.23 -25.90
N ALA A 56 -22.10 -0.60 -24.86
CA ALA A 56 -22.06 -1.20 -23.53
C ALA A 56 -23.45 -1.21 -22.89
N ILE A 57 -23.74 -2.27 -22.13
CA ILE A 57 -24.99 -2.45 -21.37
C ILE A 57 -24.64 -2.63 -19.90
N GLY A 58 -25.14 -1.72 -19.07
CA GLY A 58 -24.85 -1.68 -17.62
C GLY A 58 -25.76 -2.58 -16.78
N ASP A 59 -25.96 -3.83 -17.19
CA ASP A 59 -26.85 -4.81 -16.57
C ASP A 59 -26.16 -5.81 -15.62
N GLY A 60 -24.83 -5.72 -15.49
CA GLY A 60 -24.01 -6.60 -14.65
C GLY A 60 -23.74 -7.99 -15.22
N SER A 61 -24.18 -8.28 -16.45
CA SER A 61 -24.04 -9.59 -17.09
C SER A 61 -23.49 -9.54 -18.52
N THR A 62 -23.81 -8.50 -19.27
CA THR A 62 -23.33 -8.33 -20.64
C THR A 62 -21.87 -7.89 -20.64
N LEU A 63 -20.99 -8.63 -21.35
CA LEU A 63 -19.57 -8.34 -21.42
C LEU A 63 -19.30 -7.05 -22.22
N CYS A 64 -18.74 -6.03 -21.58
CA CYS A 64 -18.50 -4.70 -22.14
C CYS A 64 -17.04 -4.43 -22.55
N THR A 65 -16.16 -5.44 -22.54
CA THR A 65 -14.71 -5.26 -22.80
C THR A 65 -14.43 -4.57 -24.13
N ASP A 66 -15.12 -4.96 -25.19
CA ASP A 66 -14.98 -4.32 -26.50
C ASP A 66 -15.47 -2.88 -26.55
N ALA A 67 -16.53 -2.57 -25.79
CA ALA A 67 -17.03 -1.20 -25.68
C ALA A 67 -16.02 -0.29 -24.99
N PHE A 68 -15.43 -0.74 -23.88
CA PHE A 68 -14.33 0.00 -23.23
C PHE A 68 -13.17 0.23 -24.18
N ARG A 69 -12.72 -0.80 -24.87
CA ARG A 69 -11.61 -0.69 -25.83
C ARG A 69 -11.93 0.33 -26.92
N LYS A 70 -13.09 0.24 -27.55
CA LYS A 70 -13.53 1.17 -28.63
C LYS A 70 -13.63 2.60 -28.14
N ALA A 71 -14.16 2.84 -26.93
CA ALA A 71 -14.28 4.16 -26.33
C ALA A 71 -12.91 4.81 -26.05
N ILE A 72 -11.98 4.03 -25.47
CA ILE A 72 -10.61 4.47 -25.22
C ILE A 72 -9.88 4.75 -26.54
N ASP A 73 -10.03 3.88 -27.55
CA ASP A 73 -9.42 4.06 -28.87
C ASP A 73 -9.94 5.33 -29.56
N ALA A 74 -11.24 5.60 -29.50
CA ALA A 74 -11.86 6.79 -30.08
C ALA A 74 -11.36 8.09 -29.42
N LEU A 75 -11.20 8.09 -28.10
CA LEU A 75 -10.60 9.23 -27.38
C LEU A 75 -9.12 9.40 -27.74
N ALA A 76 -8.36 8.32 -27.76
CA ALA A 76 -6.92 8.37 -28.08
C ALA A 76 -6.68 8.92 -29.50
N GLN A 77 -7.51 8.57 -30.47
CA GLN A 77 -7.47 9.13 -31.84
C GLN A 77 -7.69 10.66 -31.89
N LYS A 78 -8.42 11.20 -30.89
CA LYS A 78 -8.65 12.64 -30.70
C LYS A 78 -7.59 13.31 -29.81
N GLY A 79 -6.54 12.60 -29.44
CA GLY A 79 -5.49 13.10 -28.54
C GLY A 79 -5.76 12.88 -27.06
N GLY A 80 -6.86 12.24 -26.69
CA GLY A 80 -7.26 11.96 -25.31
C GLY A 80 -8.60 12.57 -24.92
N GLY A 81 -8.95 12.49 -23.63
CA GLY A 81 -10.16 13.03 -23.06
C GLY A 81 -10.74 12.17 -21.94
N LYS A 82 -12.00 12.39 -21.63
CA LYS A 82 -12.73 11.73 -20.53
C LYS A 82 -13.67 10.64 -21.07
N LEU A 83 -13.48 9.42 -20.60
CA LEU A 83 -14.44 8.32 -20.78
C LEU A 83 -15.38 8.27 -19.58
N VAL A 84 -16.63 8.59 -19.77
CA VAL A 84 -17.67 8.55 -18.75
C VAL A 84 -18.27 7.14 -18.67
N VAL A 85 -18.19 6.55 -17.48
CA VAL A 85 -18.86 5.31 -17.09
C VAL A 85 -20.06 5.68 -16.23
N PRO A 86 -21.28 5.72 -16.77
CA PRO A 86 -22.44 6.21 -16.04
C PRO A 86 -22.98 5.21 -15.03
N GLN A 87 -24.05 5.58 -14.33
CA GLN A 87 -24.75 4.69 -13.41
C GLN A 87 -25.11 3.35 -14.08
N GLY A 88 -24.87 2.23 -13.40
CA GLY A 88 -25.09 0.86 -13.87
C GLY A 88 -23.99 -0.08 -13.40
N VAL A 89 -24.13 -1.38 -13.69
CA VAL A 89 -23.09 -2.38 -13.41
C VAL A 89 -22.48 -2.84 -14.75
N TRP A 90 -21.24 -2.46 -14.99
CA TRP A 90 -20.53 -2.65 -16.25
C TRP A 90 -19.61 -3.86 -16.13
N PHE A 91 -20.12 -5.03 -16.53
CA PHE A 91 -19.36 -6.29 -16.47
C PHE A 91 -18.33 -6.34 -17.60
N THR A 92 -17.05 -6.60 -17.28
CA THR A 92 -15.98 -6.52 -18.26
C THR A 92 -14.82 -7.46 -17.97
N GLY A 93 -14.04 -7.80 -19.00
CA GLY A 93 -12.67 -8.28 -18.89
C GLY A 93 -11.69 -7.12 -18.68
N PRO A 94 -10.36 -7.34 -18.84
CA PRO A 94 -9.36 -6.33 -18.56
C PRO A 94 -9.48 -5.09 -19.47
N ILE A 95 -9.18 -3.93 -18.87
CA ILE A 95 -9.16 -2.62 -19.53
C ILE A 95 -7.71 -2.15 -19.63
N THR A 96 -7.25 -1.81 -20.83
CA THR A 96 -5.94 -1.20 -21.07
C THR A 96 -6.13 0.30 -21.33
N LEU A 97 -5.54 1.12 -20.46
CA LEU A 97 -5.57 2.58 -20.60
C LEU A 97 -4.57 3.05 -21.66
N LYS A 98 -4.76 4.28 -22.13
CA LYS A 98 -3.87 5.01 -23.04
C LYS A 98 -3.50 6.37 -22.47
N SER A 99 -2.47 7.02 -23.01
CA SER A 99 -2.08 8.37 -22.61
C SER A 99 -3.21 9.38 -22.82
N ASN A 100 -3.27 10.37 -21.95
CA ASN A 100 -4.26 11.44 -21.95
C ASN A 100 -5.72 10.96 -21.75
N ILE A 101 -5.93 9.82 -21.08
CA ILE A 101 -7.27 9.28 -20.79
C ILE A 101 -7.59 9.43 -19.30
N ASN A 102 -8.75 10.02 -19.04
CA ASN A 102 -9.41 10.00 -17.73
C ASN A 102 -10.59 9.01 -17.78
N LEU A 103 -10.46 7.87 -17.13
CA LEU A 103 -11.56 6.93 -16.88
C LEU A 103 -12.39 7.47 -15.71
N HIS A 104 -13.55 8.04 -16.01
CA HIS A 104 -14.41 8.69 -15.03
C HIS A 104 -15.65 7.86 -14.73
N ILE A 105 -15.76 7.38 -13.49
CA ILE A 105 -16.88 6.55 -13.04
C ILE A 105 -17.85 7.42 -12.24
N GLU A 106 -19.04 7.64 -12.79
CA GLU A 106 -20.08 8.42 -12.10
C GLU A 106 -20.58 7.72 -10.84
N LYS A 107 -21.16 8.51 -9.95
CA LYS A 107 -21.83 7.97 -8.75
C LYS A 107 -22.89 6.94 -9.14
N GLY A 108 -22.81 5.73 -8.55
CA GLY A 108 -23.68 4.61 -8.89
C GLY A 108 -23.22 3.81 -10.12
N GLY A 109 -22.13 4.20 -10.77
CA GLY A 109 -21.42 3.37 -11.75
C GLY A 109 -20.55 2.35 -11.04
N ILE A 110 -20.58 1.09 -11.49
CA ILE A 110 -19.75 0.01 -10.97
C ILE A 110 -19.11 -0.70 -12.17
N ILE A 111 -17.79 -0.71 -12.24
CA ILE A 111 -17.04 -1.56 -13.16
C ILE A 111 -16.81 -2.88 -12.43
N LEU A 112 -17.45 -3.96 -12.90
CA LEU A 112 -17.33 -5.30 -12.34
C LEU A 112 -16.47 -6.17 -13.25
N PHE A 113 -15.32 -6.62 -12.75
CA PHE A 113 -14.42 -7.46 -13.53
C PHE A 113 -14.81 -8.93 -13.52
N SER A 114 -14.68 -9.59 -14.67
CA SER A 114 -14.89 -11.03 -14.82
C SER A 114 -13.83 -11.81 -14.07
N ALA A 115 -14.22 -12.94 -13.48
CA ALA A 115 -13.29 -13.91 -12.92
C ALA A 115 -12.92 -15.03 -13.93
N ASP A 116 -13.37 -14.93 -15.17
CA ASP A 116 -12.96 -15.88 -16.22
C ASP A 116 -11.50 -15.62 -16.62
N VAL A 117 -10.62 -16.51 -16.18
CA VAL A 117 -9.17 -16.44 -16.44
C VAL A 117 -8.83 -16.40 -17.93
N ASN A 118 -9.71 -16.93 -18.79
CA ASN A 118 -9.50 -16.94 -20.24
C ASN A 118 -9.54 -15.54 -20.87
N LEU A 119 -10.22 -14.58 -20.23
CA LEU A 119 -10.26 -13.19 -20.69
C LEU A 119 -8.97 -12.42 -20.40
N TYR A 120 -8.08 -12.98 -19.58
CA TYR A 120 -6.86 -12.32 -19.11
C TYR A 120 -5.62 -12.95 -19.74
N PRO A 121 -5.00 -12.34 -20.76
CA PRO A 121 -3.74 -12.83 -21.31
C PRO A 121 -2.62 -12.76 -20.25
N LEU A 122 -1.62 -13.62 -20.39
CA LEU A 122 -0.38 -13.52 -19.62
C LEU A 122 0.47 -12.37 -20.16
N VAL A 123 0.93 -11.52 -19.26
CA VAL A 123 1.74 -10.33 -19.58
C VAL A 123 2.99 -10.27 -18.72
N GLU A 124 4.05 -9.70 -19.27
CA GLU A 124 5.25 -9.33 -18.51
C GLU A 124 4.92 -8.23 -17.50
N THR A 125 5.28 -8.46 -16.23
CA THR A 125 5.00 -7.54 -15.14
C THR A 125 5.96 -7.76 -13.98
N SER A 126 5.71 -7.11 -12.83
CA SER A 126 6.37 -7.39 -11.56
C SER A 126 5.33 -7.71 -10.50
N PHE A 127 5.66 -8.64 -9.61
CA PHE A 127 4.85 -8.96 -8.43
C PHE A 127 5.76 -9.36 -7.27
N GLU A 128 5.45 -8.92 -6.06
CA GLU A 128 6.33 -9.07 -4.90
C GLU A 128 7.77 -8.61 -5.18
N GLY A 129 7.91 -7.55 -5.99
CA GLY A 129 9.19 -6.96 -6.34
C GLY A 129 10.08 -7.77 -7.29
N LEU A 130 9.58 -8.87 -7.86
CA LEU A 130 10.27 -9.73 -8.82
C LEU A 130 9.63 -9.61 -10.21
N ASP A 131 10.46 -9.60 -11.24
CA ASP A 131 9.99 -9.62 -12.61
C ASP A 131 9.41 -11.00 -12.95
N THR A 132 8.23 -11.02 -13.54
CA THR A 132 7.47 -12.26 -13.77
C THR A 132 6.41 -12.08 -14.85
N ARG A 133 5.65 -13.14 -15.13
CA ARG A 133 4.42 -13.07 -15.92
C ARG A 133 3.21 -13.36 -15.04
N ARG A 134 2.12 -12.63 -15.27
CA ARG A 134 0.84 -12.83 -14.57
C ARG A 134 -0.32 -12.59 -15.52
N CYS A 135 -1.53 -12.98 -15.12
CA CYS A 135 -2.72 -12.53 -15.79
C CYS A 135 -2.72 -11.00 -15.88
N GLN A 136 -3.10 -10.43 -17.01
CA GLN A 136 -3.22 -8.99 -17.19
C GLN A 136 -4.10 -8.40 -16.08
N SER A 137 -3.69 -7.26 -15.54
CA SER A 137 -4.46 -6.55 -14.52
C SER A 137 -5.82 -6.10 -15.05
N PRO A 138 -6.87 -6.16 -14.23
CA PRO A 138 -8.19 -5.59 -14.56
C PRO A 138 -8.09 -4.19 -15.17
N ILE A 139 -7.28 -3.30 -14.58
CA ILE A 139 -6.91 -2.03 -15.21
C ILE A 139 -5.39 -1.98 -15.34
N SER A 140 -4.91 -1.74 -16.54
CA SER A 140 -3.48 -1.68 -16.82
C SER A 140 -3.08 -0.51 -17.72
N GLY A 141 -1.84 -0.03 -17.53
CA GLY A 141 -1.20 0.97 -18.37
C GLY A 141 0.32 0.87 -18.26
N ARG A 142 1.02 1.07 -19.37
CA ARG A 142 2.49 1.03 -19.39
C ARG A 142 3.02 2.14 -20.28
N ASN A 143 4.04 2.88 -19.80
CA ASN A 143 4.69 3.99 -20.50
C ASN A 143 3.68 5.07 -20.95
N LEU A 144 2.70 5.40 -20.10
CA LEU A 144 1.65 6.37 -20.41
C LEU A 144 1.97 7.72 -19.77
N GLU A 145 1.42 8.78 -20.36
CA GLU A 145 1.42 10.13 -19.77
C GLU A 145 -0.01 10.61 -19.58
N ASN A 146 -0.24 11.33 -18.49
CA ASN A 146 -1.54 11.91 -18.12
C ASN A 146 -2.64 10.84 -18.07
N VAL A 147 -2.63 10.03 -17.04
CA VAL A 147 -3.58 8.95 -16.83
C VAL A 147 -4.37 9.20 -15.56
N ALA A 148 -5.70 9.12 -15.65
CA ALA A 148 -6.54 9.26 -14.48
C ALA A 148 -7.64 8.21 -14.38
N ILE A 149 -8.00 7.90 -13.13
CA ILE A 149 -9.21 7.16 -12.76
C ILE A 149 -9.92 8.02 -11.71
N THR A 150 -11.07 8.60 -12.08
CA THR A 150 -11.75 9.60 -11.25
C THR A 150 -13.24 9.33 -11.09
N GLY A 151 -13.89 10.07 -10.22
CA GLY A 151 -15.34 10.01 -10.02
C GLY A 151 -15.73 9.51 -8.64
N GLN A 152 -16.98 9.09 -8.49
CA GLN A 152 -17.56 8.62 -7.22
C GLN A 152 -18.18 7.23 -7.34
N GLY A 153 -17.85 6.50 -8.39
CA GLY A 153 -18.27 5.13 -8.60
C GLY A 153 -17.32 4.11 -7.98
N ALA A 154 -17.51 2.84 -8.32
CA ALA A 154 -16.73 1.75 -7.78
C ALA A 154 -16.10 0.88 -8.88
N ILE A 155 -14.95 0.31 -8.58
CA ILE A 155 -14.24 -0.70 -9.36
C ILE A 155 -14.15 -1.94 -8.48
N ASP A 156 -14.73 -3.05 -8.92
CA ASP A 156 -14.75 -4.33 -8.23
C ASP A 156 -13.96 -5.38 -9.02
N GLY A 157 -12.86 -5.82 -8.45
CA GLY A 157 -11.97 -6.81 -9.06
C GLY A 157 -12.48 -8.24 -9.00
N ASN A 158 -13.64 -8.50 -8.34
CA ASN A 158 -14.25 -9.82 -8.19
C ASN A 158 -13.26 -10.86 -7.60
N GLY A 159 -12.37 -10.39 -6.73
CA GLY A 159 -11.19 -11.11 -6.26
C GLY A 159 -11.48 -12.36 -5.45
N GLU A 160 -12.67 -12.50 -4.91
CA GLU A 160 -13.05 -13.70 -4.14
C GLU A 160 -13.07 -14.99 -5.00
N TYR A 161 -13.17 -14.87 -6.32
CA TYR A 161 -13.08 -15.99 -7.26
C TYR A 161 -11.63 -16.31 -7.67
N TRP A 162 -10.68 -15.44 -7.32
CA TRP A 162 -9.28 -15.61 -7.64
C TRP A 162 -8.44 -16.09 -6.45
N ARG A 163 -8.85 -15.70 -5.23
CA ARG A 163 -8.01 -15.87 -4.04
C ARG A 163 -8.19 -17.25 -3.41
N PRO A 164 -7.07 -17.90 -3.01
CA PRO A 164 -7.15 -19.03 -2.09
C PRO A 164 -7.61 -18.57 -0.70
N LEU A 165 -8.11 -19.49 0.11
CA LEU A 165 -8.67 -19.19 1.43
C LEU A 165 -8.10 -20.11 2.50
N LYS A 166 -7.57 -19.51 3.58
CA LYS A 166 -7.16 -20.19 4.80
C LYS A 166 -8.34 -20.20 5.79
N LYS A 167 -8.73 -21.37 6.29
CA LYS A 167 -9.86 -21.54 7.21
C LYS A 167 -9.72 -20.70 8.49
N ALA A 168 -8.51 -20.57 9.01
CA ALA A 168 -8.23 -19.79 10.22
C ALA A 168 -8.51 -18.28 10.10
N LYS A 169 -8.63 -17.76 8.86
CA LYS A 169 -8.87 -16.32 8.60
C LYS A 169 -10.35 -15.96 8.50
N VAL A 170 -11.27 -16.93 8.56
CA VAL A 170 -12.71 -16.72 8.37
C VAL A 170 -13.54 -17.45 9.40
N THR A 171 -14.80 -17.02 9.58
CA THR A 171 -15.77 -17.76 10.38
C THR A 171 -16.20 -19.06 9.70
N SER A 172 -16.72 -20.01 10.47
CA SER A 172 -17.23 -21.28 9.93
C SER A 172 -18.33 -21.08 8.88
N ALA A 173 -19.16 -20.05 9.05
CA ALA A 173 -20.20 -19.72 8.08
C ALA A 173 -19.63 -19.19 6.76
N GLN A 174 -18.66 -18.27 6.83
CA GLN A 174 -17.93 -17.77 5.64
C GLN A 174 -17.18 -18.90 4.93
N TRP A 175 -16.45 -19.75 5.70
CA TRP A 175 -15.79 -20.91 5.14
C TRP A 175 -16.73 -21.79 4.32
N LYS A 176 -17.86 -22.17 4.94
CA LYS A 176 -18.88 -22.99 4.26
C LYS A 176 -19.44 -22.30 3.01
N ALA A 177 -19.78 -21.02 3.09
CA ALA A 177 -20.35 -20.26 1.98
C ALA A 177 -19.39 -20.16 0.79
N ILE A 178 -18.09 -19.90 1.05
CA ILE A 178 -17.10 -19.75 -0.01
C ILE A 178 -16.75 -21.11 -0.62
N THR A 179 -16.48 -22.13 0.19
CA THR A 179 -16.05 -23.44 -0.30
C THR A 179 -17.16 -24.24 -0.95
N SER A 180 -18.44 -23.92 -0.69
CA SER A 180 -19.59 -24.55 -1.38
C SER A 180 -19.73 -24.14 -2.85
N ARG A 181 -18.97 -23.14 -3.31
CA ARG A 181 -18.95 -22.69 -4.71
C ARG A 181 -18.21 -23.66 -5.65
N GLY A 182 -17.59 -24.72 -5.12
CA GLY A 182 -16.69 -25.61 -5.85
C GLY A 182 -15.23 -25.37 -5.46
N GLY A 183 -14.31 -25.59 -6.40
CA GLY A 183 -12.87 -25.45 -6.16
C GLY A 183 -12.24 -26.73 -5.57
N ALA A 184 -11.02 -26.61 -5.03
CA ALA A 184 -10.22 -27.71 -4.58
C ALA A 184 -9.59 -27.47 -3.19
N PHE A 185 -9.32 -28.54 -2.45
CA PHE A 185 -8.71 -28.46 -1.14
C PHE A 185 -7.27 -28.98 -1.19
N LYS A 186 -6.29 -28.15 -0.81
CA LYS A 186 -4.92 -28.60 -0.54
C LYS A 186 -4.85 -29.47 0.72
N ASN A 187 -5.63 -29.11 1.72
CA ASN A 187 -5.85 -29.82 2.97
C ASN A 187 -7.16 -29.29 3.62
N PRO A 188 -7.66 -29.85 4.72
CA PRO A 188 -8.92 -29.44 5.36
C PRO A 188 -9.00 -27.94 5.76
N ASN A 189 -7.87 -27.25 5.79
CA ASN A 189 -7.77 -25.86 6.25
C ASN A 189 -7.35 -24.86 5.14
N TYR A 190 -7.14 -25.36 3.90
CA TYR A 190 -6.70 -24.50 2.80
C TYR A 190 -7.40 -24.87 1.50
N TRP A 191 -8.20 -23.96 0.98
CA TRP A 191 -9.04 -24.08 -0.23
C TRP A 191 -8.52 -23.18 -1.34
N PHE A 192 -8.69 -23.64 -2.58
CA PHE A 192 -8.38 -22.93 -3.83
C PHE A 192 -9.62 -22.80 -4.71
N PRO A 193 -9.76 -21.71 -5.48
CA PRO A 193 -10.97 -21.45 -6.28
C PRO A 193 -11.15 -22.43 -7.45
N SER A 194 -10.08 -23.10 -7.91
CA SER A 194 -10.13 -24.11 -8.98
C SER A 194 -9.11 -25.22 -8.76
N GLU A 195 -9.33 -26.38 -9.40
CA GLU A 195 -8.35 -27.48 -9.47
C GLU A 195 -7.07 -27.04 -10.19
N ALA A 196 -7.19 -26.16 -11.23
CA ALA A 196 -6.04 -25.63 -11.94
C ALA A 196 -5.18 -24.73 -11.02
N ALA A 197 -5.81 -23.87 -10.22
CA ALA A 197 -5.11 -23.04 -9.25
C ALA A 197 -4.36 -23.88 -8.20
N LEU A 198 -4.98 -24.98 -7.70
CA LEU A 198 -4.32 -25.90 -6.77
C LEU A 198 -3.15 -26.64 -7.42
N LYS A 199 -3.29 -27.09 -8.66
CA LYS A 199 -2.20 -27.76 -9.42
C LYS A 199 -1.03 -26.80 -9.64
N ALA A 200 -1.33 -25.53 -9.95
CA ALA A 200 -0.33 -24.49 -10.12
C ALA A 200 0.44 -24.18 -8.81
N ASP A 201 -0.27 -24.13 -7.69
CA ASP A 201 0.36 -23.96 -6.36
C ASP A 201 1.31 -25.14 -6.05
N ALA A 202 0.91 -26.37 -6.38
CA ALA A 202 1.73 -27.55 -6.17
C ALA A 202 3.03 -27.60 -7.02
N LYS A 203 3.09 -26.85 -8.13
CA LYS A 203 4.31 -26.72 -8.96
C LYS A 203 5.37 -25.79 -8.37
N GLY A 204 5.21 -25.38 -7.14
CA GLY A 204 6.23 -24.61 -6.41
C GLY A 204 6.36 -23.17 -6.89
N ALA A 205 5.23 -22.53 -7.26
CA ALA A 205 5.14 -21.10 -7.45
C ALA A 205 5.43 -20.37 -6.11
N GLY A 206 6.65 -20.52 -5.64
CA GLY A 206 7.08 -19.97 -4.37
C GLY A 206 6.80 -18.48 -4.32
N MET A 207 6.19 -17.99 -3.22
CA MET A 207 5.91 -16.57 -2.99
C MET A 207 5.06 -15.94 -4.10
N ASN A 208 4.13 -16.69 -4.70
CA ASN A 208 3.28 -16.26 -5.82
C ASN A 208 4.04 -15.89 -7.11
N VAL A 209 5.35 -16.04 -7.16
CA VAL A 209 6.18 -15.79 -8.34
C VAL A 209 6.84 -17.11 -8.75
N PRO A 210 6.41 -17.74 -9.85
CA PRO A 210 7.04 -18.97 -10.33
C PRO A 210 8.47 -18.72 -10.78
N LEU A 211 9.37 -19.63 -10.40
CA LEU A 211 10.77 -19.57 -10.80
C LEU A 211 11.08 -20.70 -11.80
N GLY A 212 11.94 -20.39 -12.79
CA GLY A 212 12.46 -21.40 -13.72
C GLY A 212 11.49 -21.85 -14.82
N ILE A 213 10.36 -21.18 -15.02
CA ILE A 213 9.47 -21.43 -16.16
C ILE A 213 10.00 -20.70 -17.38
N THR A 214 10.30 -21.45 -18.45
CA THR A 214 10.90 -20.91 -19.68
C THR A 214 10.04 -21.10 -20.93
N THR A 215 8.96 -21.84 -20.85
CA THR A 215 8.07 -22.15 -22.00
C THR A 215 6.68 -21.55 -21.82
N GLU A 216 6.00 -21.25 -22.94
CA GLU A 216 4.61 -20.78 -22.92
C GLU A 216 3.66 -21.81 -22.29
N GLU A 217 3.87 -23.10 -22.57
CA GLU A 217 3.09 -24.20 -21.99
C GLU A 217 3.25 -24.21 -20.47
N GLY A 218 4.47 -24.06 -19.96
CA GLY A 218 4.75 -24.00 -18.52
C GLY A 218 4.06 -22.82 -17.84
N TRP A 219 4.05 -21.64 -18.48
CA TRP A 219 3.33 -20.47 -17.98
C TRP A 219 1.80 -20.69 -17.99
N ASN A 220 1.26 -21.28 -19.06
CA ASN A 220 -0.17 -21.58 -19.14
C ASN A 220 -0.63 -22.61 -18.10
N GLU A 221 0.22 -23.57 -17.73
CA GLU A 221 -0.07 -24.55 -16.69
C GLU A 221 -0.26 -23.93 -15.29
N VAL A 222 0.37 -22.78 -15.00
CA VAL A 222 0.26 -22.10 -13.71
C VAL A 222 -0.63 -20.87 -13.74
N LYS A 223 -1.23 -20.56 -14.88
CA LYS A 223 -1.98 -19.33 -15.13
C LYS A 223 -3.05 -19.02 -14.07
N ASP A 224 -3.83 -20.02 -13.68
CA ASP A 224 -4.90 -19.84 -12.68
C ASP A 224 -4.40 -19.42 -11.29
N TYR A 225 -3.12 -19.63 -10.99
CA TYR A 225 -2.48 -19.17 -9.75
C TYR A 225 -1.93 -17.75 -9.87
N LEU A 226 -1.72 -17.24 -11.08
CA LEU A 226 -1.11 -15.95 -11.37
C LEU A 226 -2.13 -14.81 -11.28
N ARG A 227 -2.72 -14.65 -10.11
CA ARG A 227 -3.72 -13.62 -9.80
C ARG A 227 -3.18 -12.23 -10.13
N PRO A 228 -3.90 -11.40 -10.91
CA PRO A 228 -3.43 -10.05 -11.22
C PRO A 228 -3.57 -9.11 -10.03
N VAL A 229 -2.75 -8.05 -9.98
CA VAL A 229 -3.07 -6.86 -9.21
C VAL A 229 -4.24 -6.13 -9.87
N MET A 230 -5.06 -5.37 -9.15
CA MET A 230 -6.26 -4.79 -9.76
C MET A 230 -5.92 -3.62 -10.67
N VAL A 231 -5.12 -2.66 -10.21
CA VAL A 231 -4.66 -1.51 -11.00
C VAL A 231 -3.15 -1.57 -11.12
N SER A 232 -2.64 -1.82 -12.31
CA SER A 232 -1.20 -1.87 -12.60
C SER A 232 -0.82 -0.76 -13.58
N LEU A 233 -0.10 0.24 -13.08
CA LEU A 233 0.43 1.34 -13.88
C LEU A 233 1.96 1.29 -13.82
N ILE A 234 2.59 1.01 -14.96
CA ILE A 234 4.04 0.78 -15.03
C ILE A 234 4.71 1.86 -15.87
N SER A 235 5.72 2.53 -15.30
CA SER A 235 6.49 3.60 -15.98
C SER A 235 5.60 4.71 -16.55
N CYS A 236 4.55 5.08 -15.82
CA CYS A 236 3.62 6.15 -16.23
C CYS A 236 4.02 7.48 -15.57
N LYS A 237 3.70 8.59 -16.25
CA LYS A 237 3.87 9.95 -15.74
C LYS A 237 2.52 10.65 -15.55
N ASN A 238 2.43 11.48 -14.50
CA ASN A 238 1.24 12.24 -14.18
C ASN A 238 0.02 11.33 -14.00
N VAL A 239 0.08 10.47 -13.00
CA VAL A 239 -1.00 9.55 -12.61
C VAL A 239 -1.91 10.23 -11.60
N TRP A 240 -3.22 10.17 -11.81
CA TRP A 240 -4.20 10.75 -10.90
C TRP A 240 -5.36 9.79 -10.60
N LEU A 241 -5.49 9.40 -9.32
CA LEU A 241 -6.60 8.59 -8.82
C LEU A 241 -7.40 9.42 -7.81
N ASN A 242 -8.70 9.62 -8.06
CA ASN A 242 -9.51 10.52 -7.24
C ASN A 242 -10.95 10.03 -7.05
N GLY A 243 -11.38 9.95 -5.79
CA GLY A 243 -12.77 9.80 -5.37
C GLY A 243 -13.39 8.40 -5.58
N VAL A 244 -12.71 7.50 -6.26
CA VAL A 244 -13.21 6.17 -6.65
C VAL A 244 -13.06 5.17 -5.51
N ILE A 245 -14.00 4.23 -5.43
CA ILE A 245 -13.92 3.05 -4.57
C ILE A 245 -13.23 1.93 -5.34
N PHE A 246 -12.07 1.47 -4.86
CA PHE A 246 -11.35 0.31 -5.38
C PHE A 246 -11.56 -0.87 -4.44
N GLN A 247 -12.19 -1.94 -4.88
CA GLN A 247 -12.55 -3.02 -3.97
C GLN A 247 -12.34 -4.42 -4.54
N ASN A 248 -12.18 -5.37 -3.61
CA ASN A 248 -12.23 -6.80 -3.90
C ASN A 248 -11.23 -7.23 -4.99
N SER A 249 -9.96 -6.82 -4.84
CA SER A 249 -8.89 -7.13 -5.79
C SER A 249 -8.51 -8.61 -5.80
N PRO A 250 -8.07 -9.16 -6.93
CA PRO A 250 -7.58 -10.55 -6.99
C PRO A 250 -6.30 -10.81 -6.19
N ALA A 251 -5.41 -9.81 -6.12
CA ALA A 251 -4.19 -9.76 -5.31
C ALA A 251 -4.04 -8.35 -4.74
N TRP A 252 -2.89 -7.68 -4.86
CA TRP A 252 -2.72 -6.27 -4.51
C TRP A 252 -3.75 -5.39 -5.21
N ASN A 253 -4.13 -4.27 -4.61
CA ASN A 253 -5.17 -3.42 -5.19
C ASN A 253 -4.58 -2.38 -6.15
N ILE A 254 -3.93 -1.34 -5.65
CA ILE A 254 -3.35 -0.27 -6.46
C ILE A 254 -1.83 -0.43 -6.48
N HIS A 255 -1.24 -0.62 -7.66
CA HIS A 255 0.20 -0.84 -7.83
C HIS A 255 0.78 0.06 -8.94
N PRO A 256 1.16 1.30 -8.60
CA PRO A 256 2.04 2.11 -9.45
C PRO A 256 3.47 1.59 -9.31
N LEU A 257 4.10 1.26 -10.44
CA LEU A 257 5.47 0.76 -10.51
C LEU A 257 6.31 1.67 -11.40
N MET A 258 7.42 2.22 -10.88
CA MET A 258 8.31 3.14 -11.60
C MET A 258 7.55 4.34 -12.22
N CYS A 259 6.52 4.82 -11.56
CA CYS A 259 5.75 5.98 -11.98
C CYS A 259 6.34 7.28 -11.43
N GLU A 260 6.08 8.38 -12.14
CA GLU A 260 6.49 9.72 -11.73
C GLU A 260 5.29 10.67 -11.67
N ASN A 261 5.23 11.53 -10.64
CA ASN A 261 4.11 12.44 -10.36
C ASN A 261 2.80 11.67 -10.18
N VAL A 262 2.69 10.96 -9.06
CA VAL A 262 1.52 10.15 -8.70
C VAL A 262 0.70 10.88 -7.65
N LEU A 263 -0.54 11.22 -7.97
CA LEU A 263 -1.51 11.78 -7.04
C LEU A 263 -2.62 10.77 -6.76
N ILE A 264 -2.78 10.39 -5.51
CA ILE A 264 -3.88 9.54 -5.02
C ILE A 264 -4.60 10.33 -3.93
N GLU A 265 -5.84 10.71 -4.18
CA GLU A 265 -6.60 11.56 -3.28
C GLU A 265 -8.06 11.11 -3.14
N ASP A 266 -8.60 11.21 -1.93
CA ASP A 266 -10.02 10.93 -1.63
C ASP A 266 -10.51 9.55 -2.08
N VAL A 267 -9.62 8.54 -2.20
CA VAL A 267 -10.00 7.19 -2.60
C VAL A 267 -10.39 6.33 -1.39
N LEU A 268 -11.28 5.38 -1.62
CA LEU A 268 -11.58 4.30 -0.69
C LEU A 268 -11.08 2.97 -1.29
N VAL A 269 -10.09 2.37 -0.66
CA VAL A 269 -9.57 1.06 -1.04
C VAL A 269 -9.99 0.04 -0.01
N ARG A 270 -10.66 -1.04 -0.43
CA ARG A 270 -11.07 -2.06 0.52
C ARG A 270 -11.01 -3.48 -0.04
N ASN A 271 -10.53 -4.36 0.80
CA ASN A 271 -10.51 -5.80 0.59
C ASN A 271 -11.02 -6.50 1.85
N PRO A 272 -11.64 -7.68 1.74
CA PRO A 272 -11.96 -8.47 2.93
C PRO A 272 -10.70 -8.69 3.79
N SER A 273 -10.83 -8.66 5.11
CA SER A 273 -9.72 -8.87 6.05
C SER A 273 -9.01 -10.23 5.89
N PHE A 274 -9.65 -11.18 5.26
CA PHE A 274 -9.09 -12.49 4.93
C PHE A 274 -8.48 -12.57 3.51
N ALA A 275 -8.49 -11.47 2.76
CA ALA A 275 -7.96 -11.44 1.41
C ALA A 275 -6.45 -11.66 1.42
N GLN A 276 -5.99 -12.78 0.86
CA GLN A 276 -4.57 -13.09 0.76
C GLN A 276 -3.89 -12.18 -0.27
N ASN A 277 -2.80 -11.51 0.13
CA ASN A 277 -2.16 -10.44 -0.64
C ASN A 277 -3.16 -9.34 -1.04
N GLY A 278 -4.05 -9.02 -0.12
CA GLY A 278 -5.08 -7.99 -0.33
C GLY A 278 -4.62 -6.62 0.11
N ASP A 279 -3.40 -6.23 -0.25
CA ASP A 279 -2.78 -4.95 0.04
C ASP A 279 -3.59 -3.79 -0.55
N GLY A 280 -3.53 -2.63 0.06
CA GLY A 280 -4.27 -1.45 -0.39
C GLY A 280 -3.54 -0.69 -1.51
N LEU A 281 -2.38 -0.18 -1.18
CA LEU A 281 -1.50 0.54 -2.10
C LEU A 281 -0.09 0.00 -1.97
N ASP A 282 0.49 -0.42 -3.08
CA ASP A 282 1.89 -0.78 -3.21
C ASP A 282 2.59 0.22 -4.14
N LEU A 283 3.12 1.29 -3.56
CA LEU A 283 3.86 2.30 -4.29
C LEU A 283 5.30 1.82 -4.48
N GLU A 284 5.62 1.31 -5.68
CA GLU A 284 6.89 0.64 -5.94
C GLU A 284 7.79 1.43 -6.88
N SER A 285 9.00 1.78 -6.42
CA SER A 285 10.01 2.50 -7.24
C SER A 285 9.48 3.77 -7.90
N CYS A 286 8.54 4.46 -7.26
CA CYS A 286 7.92 5.68 -7.77
C CYS A 286 8.65 6.92 -7.28
N LYS A 287 8.52 8.02 -8.03
CA LYS A 287 9.12 9.30 -7.70
C LYS A 287 8.09 10.42 -7.70
N ASN A 288 8.19 11.32 -6.72
CA ASN A 288 7.27 12.44 -6.55
C ASN A 288 5.81 11.97 -6.44
N SER A 289 5.44 11.43 -5.29
CA SER A 289 4.10 10.89 -5.05
C SER A 289 3.42 11.59 -3.88
N LEU A 290 2.13 11.87 -4.02
CA LEU A 290 1.28 12.46 -3.01
C LEU A 290 0.05 11.60 -2.79
N ILE A 291 -0.12 11.07 -1.59
CA ILE A 291 -1.24 10.23 -1.16
C ILE A 291 -1.97 10.95 -0.04
N VAL A 292 -3.19 11.42 -0.28
CA VAL A 292 -3.89 12.29 0.68
C VAL A 292 -5.35 11.88 0.87
N ASN A 293 -5.86 12.13 2.09
CA ASN A 293 -7.28 12.02 2.45
C ASN A 293 -7.91 10.67 2.05
N SER A 294 -7.13 9.62 1.98
CA SER A 294 -7.56 8.32 1.45
C SER A 294 -7.76 7.30 2.56
N THR A 295 -8.68 6.37 2.34
CA THR A 295 -9.02 5.33 3.32
C THR A 295 -8.70 3.95 2.75
N PHE A 296 -8.05 3.13 3.57
CA PHE A 296 -7.67 1.75 3.25
C PHE A 296 -8.23 0.80 4.32
N ASP A 297 -9.17 -0.07 3.94
CA ASP A 297 -9.71 -1.15 4.79
C ASP A 297 -9.39 -2.49 4.11
N VAL A 298 -8.32 -3.15 4.53
CA VAL A 298 -7.68 -4.19 3.74
C VAL A 298 -7.31 -5.43 4.55
N GLY A 299 -6.87 -6.49 3.87
CA GLY A 299 -6.52 -7.77 4.48
C GLY A 299 -5.02 -8.04 4.55
N ASP A 300 -4.19 -7.14 4.01
CA ASP A 300 -2.73 -7.18 4.07
C ASP A 300 -2.20 -5.74 4.32
N ASP A 301 -1.05 -5.31 3.84
CA ASP A 301 -0.50 -3.98 4.13
C ASP A 301 -1.42 -2.85 3.59
N GLY A 302 -1.65 -1.80 4.38
CA GLY A 302 -2.54 -0.69 4.01
C GLY A 302 -1.92 0.23 2.96
N ILE A 303 -0.89 0.99 3.37
CA ILE A 303 -0.08 1.86 2.50
C ILE A 303 1.35 1.32 2.55
N CYS A 304 1.82 0.73 1.46
CA CYS A 304 3.12 0.08 1.40
C CYS A 304 4.06 0.74 0.38
N ILE A 305 5.26 1.08 0.82
CA ILE A 305 6.32 1.65 0.00
C ILE A 305 7.32 0.54 -0.33
N LYS A 306 7.54 0.30 -1.62
CA LYS A 306 8.39 -0.79 -2.14
C LYS A 306 9.37 -0.28 -3.20
N SER A 307 10.40 -1.08 -3.49
CA SER A 307 11.37 -0.78 -4.55
C SER A 307 12.08 -2.03 -5.08
N GLY A 308 11.31 -3.09 -5.31
CA GLY A 308 11.81 -4.34 -5.84
C GLY A 308 12.44 -5.25 -4.78
N LYS A 309 12.68 -6.49 -5.16
CA LYS A 309 13.13 -7.58 -4.29
C LYS A 309 14.42 -8.19 -4.79
N ASP A 310 15.35 -8.43 -3.86
CA ASP A 310 16.59 -9.16 -4.07
C ASP A 310 17.41 -8.61 -5.27
N ALA A 311 17.94 -9.47 -6.10
CA ALA A 311 18.74 -9.07 -7.27
C ALA A 311 17.92 -8.25 -8.28
N ASP A 312 16.66 -8.59 -8.53
CA ASP A 312 15.81 -7.84 -9.49
C ASP A 312 15.65 -6.40 -9.06
N GLY A 313 15.35 -6.18 -7.77
CA GLY A 313 15.22 -4.82 -7.22
C GLY A 313 16.53 -4.04 -7.22
N ARG A 314 17.66 -4.69 -6.85
CA ARG A 314 18.98 -4.05 -6.88
C ARG A 314 19.42 -3.72 -8.31
N ASN A 315 19.22 -4.64 -9.26
CA ASN A 315 19.56 -4.44 -10.67
C ASN A 315 18.70 -3.37 -11.34
N ARG A 316 17.41 -3.30 -10.98
CA ARG A 316 16.52 -2.20 -11.40
C ARG A 316 17.06 -0.86 -10.92
N GLY A 317 17.58 -0.80 -9.68
CA GLY A 317 18.28 0.36 -9.12
C GLY A 317 17.42 1.62 -9.01
N VAL A 318 16.08 1.47 -8.95
CA VAL A 318 15.13 2.58 -8.87
C VAL A 318 14.52 2.62 -7.47
N ALA A 319 14.90 3.63 -6.71
CA ALA A 319 14.34 3.87 -5.38
C ALA A 319 12.87 4.34 -5.45
N CYS A 320 12.11 4.10 -4.39
CA CYS A 320 10.89 4.86 -4.15
C CYS A 320 11.27 6.13 -3.38
N GLU A 321 11.05 7.31 -3.96
CA GLU A 321 11.56 8.55 -3.39
C GLU A 321 10.64 9.76 -3.56
N ASN A 322 10.77 10.71 -2.62
CA ASN A 322 9.98 11.93 -2.59
C ASN A 322 8.47 11.63 -2.50
N VAL A 323 8.05 11.11 -1.37
CA VAL A 323 6.66 10.69 -1.11
C VAL A 323 6.08 11.47 0.06
N ILE A 324 4.88 11.97 -0.09
CA ILE A 324 4.07 12.54 0.99
C ILE A 324 2.81 11.70 1.16
N VAL A 325 2.55 11.29 2.39
CA VAL A 325 1.29 10.64 2.82
C VAL A 325 0.67 11.49 3.91
N ASP A 326 -0.50 12.05 3.67
CA ASP A 326 -1.16 12.95 4.62
C ASP A 326 -2.65 12.67 4.77
N GLY A 327 -3.16 12.76 6.00
CA GLY A 327 -4.59 12.66 6.27
C GLY A 327 -5.22 11.30 5.94
N CYS A 328 -4.44 10.24 5.82
CA CYS A 328 -4.92 8.92 5.44
C CYS A 328 -5.39 8.10 6.66
N THR A 329 -6.39 7.24 6.44
CA THR A 329 -6.88 6.31 7.45
C THR A 329 -6.71 4.87 6.98
N VAL A 330 -6.18 4.01 7.87
CA VAL A 330 -6.06 2.57 7.60
C VAL A 330 -6.84 1.79 8.65
N PHE A 331 -7.74 0.93 8.18
CA PHE A 331 -8.48 -0.02 9.02
C PHE A 331 -7.96 -1.42 8.77
N LYS A 332 -7.67 -2.16 9.85
CA LYS A 332 -7.16 -3.53 9.79
C LYS A 332 -5.84 -3.60 8.99
N GLY A 333 -5.60 -4.68 8.28
CA GLY A 333 -4.38 -4.85 7.52
C GLY A 333 -3.17 -5.26 8.36
N HIS A 334 -2.13 -5.76 7.69
CA HIS A 334 -0.91 -6.21 8.36
C HIS A 334 0.02 -5.06 8.78
N GLY A 335 -0.22 -3.86 8.29
CA GLY A 335 0.45 -2.64 8.69
C GLY A 335 -0.29 -1.40 8.21
N GLY A 336 -0.27 -0.32 9.00
CA GLY A 336 -0.87 0.96 8.62
C GLY A 336 -0.05 1.64 7.53
N PHE A 337 1.17 2.07 7.88
CA PHE A 337 2.19 2.51 6.96
C PHE A 337 3.36 1.52 6.98
N VAL A 338 3.76 1.04 5.83
CA VAL A 338 4.72 -0.05 5.69
C VAL A 338 5.84 0.33 4.72
N VAL A 339 7.08 -0.01 5.06
CA VAL A 339 8.21 0.01 4.14
C VAL A 339 8.75 -1.41 4.01
N GLY A 340 8.73 -1.94 2.79
CA GLY A 340 9.24 -3.27 2.50
C GLY A 340 8.18 -4.39 2.56
N SER A 341 8.60 -5.69 2.61
CA SER A 341 10.00 -6.17 2.63
C SER A 341 10.76 -5.96 1.32
N GLU A 342 10.09 -5.71 0.22
CA GLU A 342 10.63 -5.47 -1.12
C GLU A 342 11.15 -4.02 -1.19
N MET A 343 12.39 -3.77 -0.68
CA MET A 343 13.00 -2.44 -0.61
C MET A 343 14.42 -2.40 -1.20
N SER A 344 14.71 -3.34 -2.10
CA SER A 344 16.08 -3.58 -2.59
C SER A 344 16.65 -2.45 -3.47
N GLY A 345 15.79 -1.65 -4.11
CA GLY A 345 16.17 -0.42 -4.82
C GLY A 345 16.34 0.81 -3.93
N GLY A 346 16.00 0.69 -2.63
CA GLY A 346 16.04 1.78 -1.67
C GLY A 346 14.73 2.56 -1.55
N VAL A 347 14.55 3.20 -0.38
CA VAL A 347 13.42 4.11 -0.10
C VAL A 347 13.97 5.34 0.61
N LYS A 348 13.67 6.54 0.12
CA LYS A 348 14.19 7.77 0.74
C LYS A 348 13.27 8.97 0.55
N ASN A 349 13.40 9.93 1.46
CA ASN A 349 12.66 11.19 1.42
C ASN A 349 11.15 10.93 1.45
N VAL A 350 10.66 10.40 2.55
CA VAL A 350 9.22 10.14 2.76
C VAL A 350 8.73 10.92 3.95
N MET A 351 7.62 11.64 3.80
CA MET A 351 6.89 12.31 4.86
C MET A 351 5.54 11.62 5.06
N VAL A 352 5.23 11.20 6.29
CA VAL A 352 3.91 10.67 6.67
C VAL A 352 3.34 11.51 7.79
N THR A 353 2.15 12.07 7.61
CA THR A 353 1.60 13.00 8.59
C THR A 353 0.08 12.91 8.69
N ASN A 354 -0.46 13.25 9.88
CA ASN A 354 -1.90 13.32 10.15
C ASN A 354 -2.66 12.02 9.83
N CYS A 355 -2.04 10.85 9.96
CA CYS A 355 -2.68 9.58 9.62
C CYS A 355 -3.26 8.86 10.85
N GLN A 356 -4.25 8.01 10.59
CA GLN A 356 -4.95 7.25 11.63
C GLN A 356 -4.94 5.76 11.28
N PHE A 357 -4.53 4.92 12.24
CA PHE A 357 -4.52 3.47 12.06
C PHE A 357 -5.37 2.78 13.12
N HIS A 358 -6.32 1.95 12.68
CA HIS A 358 -7.30 1.31 13.52
C HIS A 358 -7.29 -0.21 13.35
N GLY A 359 -6.88 -0.93 14.38
CA GLY A 359 -6.91 -2.40 14.40
C GLY A 359 -5.96 -3.07 13.40
N THR A 360 -4.91 -2.37 12.97
CA THR A 360 -3.85 -2.95 12.14
C THR A 360 -2.98 -3.89 12.97
N ASP A 361 -2.36 -4.90 12.33
CA ASP A 361 -1.41 -5.77 13.04
C ASP A 361 -0.24 -4.95 13.61
N VAL A 362 0.30 -4.03 12.80
CA VAL A 362 1.37 -3.10 13.16
C VAL A 362 0.97 -1.68 12.75
N GLY A 363 1.34 -0.68 13.52
CA GLY A 363 1.12 0.73 13.14
C GLY A 363 2.09 1.19 12.05
N LEU A 364 3.33 1.45 12.43
CA LEU A 364 4.44 1.83 11.53
C LEU A 364 5.38 0.63 11.39
N ARG A 365 5.50 0.10 10.18
CA ARG A 365 6.17 -1.17 9.94
C ARG A 365 7.32 -1.05 8.95
N PHE A 366 8.55 -1.22 9.43
CA PHE A 366 9.75 -1.31 8.60
C PHE A 366 10.26 -2.76 8.64
N LYS A 367 10.18 -3.45 7.51
CA LYS A 367 10.49 -4.88 7.43
C LYS A 367 11.43 -5.20 6.27
N SER A 368 12.46 -6.00 6.54
CA SER A 368 13.39 -6.52 5.53
C SER A 368 14.07 -7.78 6.03
N ALA A 369 14.92 -8.36 5.21
CA ALA A 369 15.75 -9.53 5.56
C ALA A 369 17.07 -9.52 4.79
N ARG A 370 18.05 -10.25 5.29
CA ARG A 370 19.28 -10.54 4.53
C ARG A 370 18.93 -11.07 3.14
N GLY A 371 19.69 -10.71 2.14
CA GLY A 371 19.43 -11.00 0.73
C GLY A 371 18.74 -9.86 -0.02
N ARG A 372 17.94 -9.03 0.68
CA ARG A 372 17.27 -7.87 0.08
C ARG A 372 18.26 -6.80 -0.38
N GLY A 373 19.21 -6.42 0.49
CA GLY A 373 19.98 -5.20 0.29
C GLY A 373 19.09 -3.96 0.36
N GLY A 374 19.57 -2.86 -0.20
CA GLY A 374 18.87 -1.57 -0.22
C GLY A 374 18.95 -0.79 1.09
N VAL A 375 18.70 0.50 1.01
CA VAL A 375 18.72 1.42 2.15
C VAL A 375 17.39 2.15 2.24
N VAL A 376 16.79 2.15 3.43
CA VAL A 376 15.65 2.99 3.80
C VAL A 376 16.14 4.11 4.67
N GLU A 377 16.01 5.35 4.20
CA GLU A 377 16.55 6.51 4.91
C GLU A 377 15.76 7.80 4.67
N ASN A 378 15.95 8.77 5.56
CA ASN A 378 15.29 10.08 5.49
C ASN A 378 13.77 9.94 5.48
N ILE A 379 13.24 9.22 6.44
CA ILE A 379 11.79 9.04 6.64
C ILE A 379 11.36 9.89 7.83
N TYR A 380 10.33 10.68 7.63
CA TYR A 380 9.81 11.64 8.62
C TYR A 380 8.34 11.36 8.86
N ILE A 381 7.99 11.04 10.10
CA ILE A 381 6.63 10.65 10.48
C ILE A 381 6.19 11.53 11.63
N LYS A 382 5.01 12.11 11.55
CA LYS A 382 4.46 12.93 12.63
C LYS A 382 2.95 12.94 12.69
N ASP A 383 2.42 13.28 13.86
CA ASP A 383 0.98 13.47 14.10
C ASP A 383 0.16 12.21 13.76
N MET A 384 0.55 11.09 14.38
CA MET A 384 -0.07 9.78 14.17
C MET A 384 -1.02 9.44 15.31
N SER A 385 -2.23 9.01 14.97
CA SER A 385 -3.22 8.49 15.91
C SER A 385 -3.48 7.01 15.65
N MET A 386 -3.32 6.16 16.66
CA MET A 386 -3.45 4.71 16.51
C MET A 386 -4.38 4.13 17.58
N PHE A 387 -5.12 3.11 17.21
CA PHE A 387 -6.10 2.49 18.09
C PHE A 387 -6.16 0.98 17.86
N ASP A 388 -6.10 0.19 18.95
CA ASP A 388 -6.17 -1.28 18.94
C ASP A 388 -5.17 -1.93 17.99
N ILE A 389 -3.92 -1.53 18.06
CA ILE A 389 -2.83 -2.14 17.29
C ILE A 389 -2.57 -3.54 17.84
N GLN A 390 -2.65 -4.57 16.98
CA GLN A 390 -2.65 -5.96 17.43
C GLN A 390 -1.30 -6.42 17.97
N THR A 391 -0.20 -5.84 17.44
CA THR A 391 1.16 -6.18 17.88
C THR A 391 1.96 -4.93 18.25
N ASP A 392 2.67 -4.30 17.33
CA ASP A 392 3.61 -3.24 17.61
C ASP A 392 3.13 -1.88 17.08
N VAL A 393 3.25 -0.81 17.88
CA VAL A 393 2.97 0.54 17.38
C VAL A 393 4.01 0.93 16.33
N VAL A 394 5.31 0.63 16.61
CA VAL A 394 6.42 0.88 15.68
C VAL A 394 7.31 -0.36 15.62
N THR A 395 7.64 -0.84 14.43
CA THR A 395 8.54 -1.98 14.24
C THR A 395 9.62 -1.70 13.20
N PHE A 396 10.86 -2.03 13.57
CA PHE A 396 12.02 -2.15 12.67
C PHE A 396 12.53 -3.58 12.75
N ASP A 397 12.30 -4.39 11.73
CA ASP A 397 12.69 -5.80 11.74
C ASP A 397 13.47 -6.21 10.48
N LEU A 398 14.73 -6.60 10.67
CA LEU A 398 15.64 -7.08 9.63
C LEU A 398 15.70 -8.63 9.55
N TYR A 399 14.76 -9.31 10.22
CA TYR A 399 14.61 -10.78 10.20
C TYR A 399 13.24 -11.22 9.68
N TYR A 400 12.62 -10.40 8.82
CA TYR A 400 11.29 -10.69 8.30
C TYR A 400 11.23 -12.04 7.58
N GLY A 401 10.28 -12.88 7.95
CA GLY A 401 10.16 -14.27 7.46
C GLY A 401 8.93 -14.51 6.56
N GLY A 402 8.29 -13.50 6.01
CA GLY A 402 7.15 -13.66 5.09
C GLY A 402 5.81 -13.96 5.76
N LYS A 403 5.69 -13.77 7.09
CA LYS A 403 4.43 -13.92 7.83
C LYS A 403 3.97 -12.58 8.40
N SER A 404 2.65 -12.42 8.59
CA SER A 404 2.14 -11.27 9.34
C SER A 404 2.59 -11.33 10.80
N ALA A 405 2.60 -10.18 11.46
CA ALA A 405 3.00 -10.12 12.87
C ALA A 405 2.06 -10.95 13.76
N VAL A 406 0.76 -10.97 13.46
CA VAL A 406 -0.23 -11.78 14.18
C VAL A 406 -0.07 -13.28 13.90
N GLU A 407 0.24 -13.68 12.66
CA GLU A 407 0.56 -15.09 12.35
C GLU A 407 1.77 -15.59 13.12
N VAL A 408 2.82 -14.75 13.26
CA VAL A 408 4.01 -15.08 14.06
C VAL A 408 3.65 -15.29 15.54
N LEU A 409 2.76 -14.45 16.09
CA LEU A 409 2.28 -14.61 17.48
C LEU A 409 1.51 -15.90 17.69
N ASN A 410 0.60 -16.24 16.77
CA ASN A 410 -0.29 -17.40 16.87
C ASN A 410 0.45 -18.72 16.69
N ASP A 411 1.57 -18.74 15.98
CA ASP A 411 2.44 -19.92 15.82
C ASP A 411 3.25 -20.24 17.08
N GLY A 412 3.04 -19.50 18.18
CA GLY A 412 3.64 -19.79 19.49
C GLY A 412 5.13 -19.58 19.50
N ASP A 413 5.59 -18.44 18.96
CA ASP A 413 6.99 -17.97 19.06
C ASP A 413 8.01 -19.09 18.89
N GLN A 414 7.76 -20.01 17.93
CA GLN A 414 8.80 -20.93 17.51
C GLN A 414 9.89 -20.05 16.89
N LYS A 415 10.77 -19.56 17.76
CA LYS A 415 12.00 -18.90 17.40
C LYS A 415 12.72 -19.85 16.44
N LYS A 416 12.49 -19.66 15.14
CA LYS A 416 13.54 -20.01 14.20
C LYS A 416 14.74 -19.29 14.78
N GLN A 417 15.74 -20.07 15.20
CA GLN A 417 16.96 -19.55 15.80
C GLN A 417 17.44 -18.46 14.85
N GLN A 418 17.25 -17.18 15.26
CA GLN A 418 17.66 -16.06 14.43
C GLN A 418 19.15 -16.25 14.24
N GLU A 419 19.58 -16.28 12.98
CA GLU A 419 21.00 -16.43 12.68
C GLU A 419 21.74 -15.25 13.30
N VAL A 420 22.38 -15.52 14.44
CA VAL A 420 23.06 -14.49 15.25
C VAL A 420 24.49 -14.24 14.81
N ASP A 421 25.01 -15.05 13.89
CA ASP A 421 26.35 -14.92 13.38
C ASP A 421 26.49 -13.63 12.55
N MET A 422 27.55 -12.89 12.85
CA MET A 422 27.89 -11.69 12.07
C MET A 422 28.34 -12.10 10.67
N LYS A 423 27.75 -11.47 9.64
CA LYS A 423 28.13 -11.68 8.25
C LYS A 423 28.91 -10.48 7.72
N LYS A 424 29.59 -10.68 6.60
CA LYS A 424 30.19 -9.56 5.86
C LYS A 424 29.08 -8.69 5.31
N VAL A 425 29.19 -7.37 5.47
CA VAL A 425 28.33 -6.40 4.85
C VAL A 425 28.63 -6.32 3.35
N ASP A 426 27.61 -6.47 2.53
CA ASP A 426 27.68 -6.37 1.07
C ASP A 426 26.37 -5.79 0.51
N GLU A 427 26.20 -5.81 -0.82
CA GLU A 427 25.03 -5.29 -1.53
C GLU A 427 23.71 -6.00 -1.17
N THR A 428 23.77 -7.15 -0.52
CA THR A 428 22.60 -7.93 -0.08
C THR A 428 22.16 -7.60 1.35
N THR A 429 22.94 -6.77 2.05
CA THR A 429 22.67 -6.38 3.43
C THR A 429 21.72 -5.19 3.49
N PRO A 430 20.49 -5.33 4.01
CA PRO A 430 19.53 -4.23 4.10
C PRO A 430 19.87 -3.28 5.26
N ALA A 431 19.52 -2.01 5.12
CA ALA A 431 19.74 -1.01 6.16
C ALA A 431 18.52 -0.11 6.38
N PHE A 432 18.21 0.18 7.66
CA PHE A 432 17.27 1.23 8.09
C PHE A 432 18.04 2.29 8.86
N ARG A 433 17.98 3.55 8.42
CA ARG A 433 18.69 4.64 9.06
C ARG A 433 18.04 6.01 8.84
N ASN A 434 18.36 6.98 9.72
CA ASN A 434 17.92 8.37 9.62
C ASN A 434 16.39 8.47 9.51
N ILE A 435 15.69 8.00 10.54
CA ILE A 435 14.21 7.99 10.58
C ILE A 435 13.78 8.77 11.83
N ASP A 436 12.95 9.77 11.61
CA ASP A 436 12.40 10.63 12.65
C ASP A 436 10.89 10.38 12.79
N ILE A 437 10.47 10.02 14.00
CA ILE A 437 9.05 9.79 14.36
C ILE A 437 8.72 10.76 15.50
N ASN A 438 7.68 11.57 15.31
CA ASN A 438 7.30 12.60 16.24
C ASN A 438 5.79 12.64 16.46
N HIS A 439 5.36 12.84 17.70
CA HIS A 439 3.97 12.96 18.09
C HIS A 439 3.11 11.76 17.61
N VAL A 440 3.26 10.64 18.33
CA VAL A 440 2.48 9.41 18.12
C VAL A 440 1.65 9.13 19.35
N ILE A 441 0.35 9.00 19.16
CA ILE A 441 -0.58 8.62 20.22
C ILE A 441 -1.18 7.27 19.86
N CYS A 442 -1.05 6.29 20.77
CA CYS A 442 -1.65 4.97 20.60
C CYS A 442 -2.43 4.55 21.84
N ARG A 443 -3.64 4.02 21.63
CA ARG A 443 -4.45 3.41 22.68
C ARG A 443 -4.67 1.93 22.36
N GLY A 444 -3.99 1.07 23.11
CA GLY A 444 -4.04 -0.38 22.95
C GLY A 444 -3.02 -0.89 21.94
N ALA A 445 -2.03 -1.63 22.44
CA ALA A 445 -1.06 -2.35 21.64
C ALA A 445 -0.50 -3.53 22.45
N ARG A 446 0.08 -4.53 21.78
CA ARG A 446 0.89 -5.52 22.48
C ARG A 446 2.22 -4.89 22.92
N ARG A 447 2.89 -4.12 22.05
CA ARG A 447 4.19 -3.53 22.34
C ARG A 447 4.31 -2.11 21.78
N ALA A 448 4.91 -1.22 22.54
CA ALA A 448 5.05 0.17 22.12
C ALA A 448 6.01 0.32 20.93
N ALA A 449 7.18 -0.35 20.95
CA ALA A 449 8.05 -0.41 19.78
C ALA A 449 8.95 -1.65 19.82
N TYR A 450 9.38 -2.08 18.62
CA TYR A 450 10.28 -3.21 18.46
C TYR A 450 11.38 -2.93 17.43
N PHE A 451 12.63 -3.08 17.87
CA PHE A 451 13.80 -2.90 17.02
C PHE A 451 14.59 -4.21 16.99
N ASN A 452 14.81 -4.75 15.81
CA ASN A 452 15.51 -6.01 15.61
C ASN A 452 16.50 -5.91 14.44
N GLY A 453 17.66 -5.31 14.71
CA GLY A 453 18.73 -5.12 13.75
C GLY A 453 19.55 -6.40 13.52
N LEU A 454 20.37 -6.42 12.46
CA LEU A 454 21.35 -7.45 12.19
C LEU A 454 22.62 -7.21 13.03
N PRO A 455 23.40 -8.25 13.38
CA PRO A 455 24.69 -8.05 14.06
C PRO A 455 25.65 -7.19 13.26
N GLU A 456 25.69 -7.37 11.94
CA GLU A 456 26.54 -6.63 11.00
C GLU A 456 25.93 -5.30 10.53
N MET A 457 24.63 -5.14 10.65
CA MET A 457 23.88 -3.94 10.22
C MET A 457 22.80 -3.62 11.25
N PRO A 458 23.14 -2.93 12.34
CA PRO A 458 22.15 -2.49 13.31
C PRO A 458 21.17 -1.47 12.67
N VAL A 459 20.00 -1.32 13.26
CA VAL A 459 19.09 -0.20 12.94
C VAL A 459 19.74 1.09 13.43
N GLN A 460 19.88 2.13 12.59
CA GLN A 460 20.75 3.27 12.84
C GLN A 460 20.03 4.62 12.84
N ASN A 461 20.42 5.50 13.76
CA ASN A 461 20.00 6.90 13.79
C ASN A 461 18.46 7.04 13.72
N ILE A 462 17.76 6.45 14.68
CA ILE A 462 16.31 6.55 14.81
C ILE A 462 15.99 7.52 15.96
N SER A 463 15.14 8.49 15.68
CA SER A 463 14.60 9.41 16.68
C SER A 463 13.10 9.17 16.85
N ILE A 464 12.65 8.93 18.08
CA ILE A 464 11.23 8.93 18.43
C ILE A 464 11.02 9.96 19.52
N LYS A 465 10.16 10.94 19.25
CA LYS A 465 9.82 12.02 20.17
C LYS A 465 8.33 12.12 20.41
N ASP A 466 7.94 12.57 21.59
CA ASP A 466 6.55 12.83 21.95
C ASP A 466 5.64 11.63 21.62
N MET A 467 6.03 10.42 22.06
CA MET A 467 5.23 9.21 21.88
C MET A 467 4.49 8.86 23.18
N GLU A 468 3.17 8.71 23.07
CA GLU A 468 2.31 8.24 24.15
C GLU A 468 1.60 6.94 23.76
N VAL A 469 1.86 5.87 24.51
CA VAL A 469 1.23 4.57 24.30
C VAL A 469 0.52 4.12 25.58
N ASN A 470 -0.79 4.06 25.54
CA ASN A 470 -1.63 3.66 26.66
C ASN A 470 -2.12 2.22 26.46
N ASN A 471 -2.14 1.43 27.56
CA ASN A 471 -2.59 0.03 27.59
C ASN A 471 -1.74 -0.90 26.70
N ALA A 472 -0.43 -0.81 26.77
CA ALA A 472 0.46 -1.78 26.16
C ALA A 472 0.65 -3.02 27.07
N GLU A 473 0.97 -4.18 26.48
CA GLU A 473 1.46 -5.32 27.26
C GLU A 473 2.94 -5.18 27.59
N GLN A 474 3.72 -4.73 26.64
CA GLN A 474 5.16 -4.47 26.73
C GLN A 474 5.49 -3.04 26.31
N GLY A 475 6.54 -2.49 26.87
CA GLY A 475 7.09 -1.22 26.46
C GLY A 475 7.89 -1.29 25.14
N ILE A 476 8.97 -0.56 25.08
CA ILE A 476 9.88 -0.49 23.94
C ILE A 476 10.94 -1.58 24.10
N VAL A 477 11.16 -2.38 23.07
CA VAL A 477 12.19 -3.43 23.04
C VAL A 477 13.20 -3.14 21.93
N ILE A 478 14.46 -2.99 22.29
CA ILE A 478 15.54 -2.67 21.36
C ILE A 478 16.59 -3.78 21.34
N ASN A 479 16.91 -4.27 20.14
CA ASN A 479 18.00 -5.22 19.94
C ASN A 479 18.81 -4.86 18.68
N ARG A 480 20.12 -4.71 18.84
CA ARG A 480 21.04 -4.35 17.74
C ARG A 480 20.67 -3.04 17.05
N THR A 481 20.84 -1.96 17.79
CA THR A 481 20.64 -0.59 17.30
C THR A 481 21.88 0.26 17.56
N GLU A 482 22.03 1.34 16.78
CA GLU A 482 23.06 2.34 16.98
C GLU A 482 22.51 3.76 16.76
N GLY A 483 22.64 4.64 17.77
CA GLY A 483 22.17 6.02 17.64
C GLY A 483 20.65 6.16 17.76
N VAL A 484 20.01 5.46 18.70
CA VAL A 484 18.56 5.60 18.97
C VAL A 484 18.33 6.66 20.03
N THR A 485 17.47 7.62 19.74
CA THR A 485 17.02 8.66 20.68
C THR A 485 15.53 8.54 20.92
N LEU A 486 15.15 8.34 22.18
CA LEU A 486 13.78 8.30 22.68
C LEU A 486 13.59 9.47 23.63
N GLU A 487 12.77 10.45 23.26
CA GLU A 487 12.58 11.70 24.00
C GLU A 487 11.11 11.97 24.28
N ASN A 488 10.77 12.32 25.52
CA ASN A 488 9.41 12.52 25.98
C ASN A 488 8.49 11.31 25.66
N ILE A 489 8.98 10.13 26.06
CA ILE A 489 8.26 8.86 25.85
C ILE A 489 7.43 8.54 27.09
N LYS A 490 6.15 8.28 26.89
CA LYS A 490 5.19 7.88 27.92
C LYS A 490 4.57 6.55 27.50
N VAL A 491 4.85 5.50 28.23
CA VAL A 491 4.30 4.16 27.95
C VAL A 491 3.66 3.59 29.21
N SER A 492 2.38 3.28 29.14
CA SER A 492 1.68 2.49 30.16
C SER A 492 1.70 1.03 29.73
N ALA A 493 2.61 0.24 30.29
CA ALA A 493 2.79 -1.17 29.97
C ALA A 493 2.52 -2.06 31.18
N LYS A 494 2.10 -3.33 30.94
CA LYS A 494 1.93 -4.35 31.99
C LYS A 494 3.27 -4.89 32.49
N THR A 495 4.30 -4.85 31.66
CA THR A 495 5.68 -5.22 31.97
C THR A 495 6.54 -3.96 32.04
N HIS A 496 7.85 -4.09 31.82
CA HIS A 496 8.75 -2.94 31.79
C HIS A 496 8.49 -2.00 30.62
N THR A 497 8.72 -0.71 30.82
CA THR A 497 8.51 0.32 29.80
C THR A 497 9.61 0.33 28.74
N PHE A 498 10.81 -0.19 29.07
CA PHE A 498 11.94 -0.24 28.16
C PHE A 498 12.89 -1.40 28.46
N ASP A 499 13.22 -2.18 27.44
CA ASP A 499 14.23 -3.24 27.44
C ASP A 499 15.17 -3.06 26.25
N ALA A 500 16.48 -3.13 26.47
CA ALA A 500 17.46 -2.99 25.40
C ALA A 500 18.65 -3.93 25.59
N LYS A 501 19.20 -4.44 24.48
CA LYS A 501 20.43 -5.26 24.44
C LYS A 501 21.20 -5.06 23.15
N ASN A 502 22.49 -5.41 23.16
CA ASN A 502 23.38 -5.39 21.98
C ASN A 502 23.36 -4.06 21.21
N SER A 503 23.25 -2.94 21.90
CA SER A 503 23.01 -1.64 21.30
C SER A 503 24.03 -0.59 21.71
N LYS A 504 24.22 0.46 20.89
CA LYS A 504 25.16 1.54 21.14
C LYS A 504 24.50 2.89 20.99
N ASN A 505 25.02 3.87 21.74
CA ASN A 505 24.60 5.28 21.64
C ASN A 505 23.08 5.46 21.76
N VAL A 506 22.48 4.82 22.76
CA VAL A 506 21.03 4.91 23.03
C VAL A 506 20.78 6.02 24.05
N THR A 507 19.83 6.89 23.76
CA THR A 507 19.35 7.94 24.69
C THR A 507 17.88 7.70 24.98
N VAL A 508 17.51 7.67 26.27
CA VAL A 508 16.12 7.48 26.71
C VAL A 508 15.76 8.55 27.72
N ASN A 509 14.83 9.44 27.39
CA ASN A 509 14.38 10.54 28.22
C ASN A 509 15.56 11.32 28.86
N GLY A 510 16.56 11.65 28.04
CA GLY A 510 17.75 12.39 28.43
C GLY A 510 18.91 11.57 29.01
N LYS A 511 18.68 10.31 29.42
CA LYS A 511 19.74 9.44 29.93
C LYS A 511 20.44 8.71 28.78
N LYS A 512 21.77 8.84 28.74
CA LYS A 512 22.63 8.33 27.66
C LYS A 512 23.32 7.01 28.05
N TYR A 513 23.24 6.00 27.14
CA TYR A 513 23.91 4.71 27.26
C TYR A 513 24.83 4.52 26.06
N LYS A 514 26.15 4.63 26.30
CA LYS A 514 27.17 4.51 25.25
C LYS A 514 27.22 3.10 24.66
N LYS A 515 27.06 2.08 25.50
CA LYS A 515 27.06 0.67 25.11
C LYS A 515 26.13 -0.13 26.02
N ILE A 516 25.27 -0.93 25.41
CA ILE A 516 24.42 -1.92 26.07
C ILE A 516 24.83 -3.27 25.51
N ASP A 517 25.28 -4.17 26.35
CA ASP A 517 25.78 -5.50 25.96
C ASP A 517 24.64 -6.53 25.80
N GLU A 518 24.98 -7.80 25.72
CA GLU A 518 24.05 -8.92 25.59
C GLU A 518 23.19 -9.15 26.84
N LYS A 519 23.67 -8.74 28.04
CA LYS A 519 22.90 -8.83 29.29
C LYS A 519 21.75 -7.85 29.29
N GLY A 520 21.93 -6.74 28.58
CA GLY A 520 20.92 -5.72 28.40
C GLY A 520 20.68 -4.83 29.61
N ILE A 521 19.71 -3.95 29.48
CA ILE A 521 19.16 -3.11 30.54
C ILE A 521 17.64 -3.09 30.46
N THR A 522 17.02 -2.95 31.60
CA THR A 522 15.57 -2.78 31.78
C THR A 522 15.30 -1.51 32.55
N LEU A 523 14.34 -0.72 32.12
CA LEU A 523 13.95 0.53 32.75
C LEU A 523 12.44 0.64 32.88
N ASP A 524 12.00 1.36 33.91
CA ASP A 524 10.62 1.81 34.09
C ASP A 524 10.61 3.33 34.24
N PHE A 525 9.80 4.03 33.44
CA PHE A 525 9.67 5.49 33.41
C PHE A 525 8.28 5.98 33.01
#